data_640b9c05bb7519e2fadf1cdc233731b9
#
_entry.id   640b9c05bb7519e2fadf1cdc233731b9
#
_cell.length_a   1.000
_cell.length_b   1.000
_cell.length_c   1.000
_cell.angle_alpha   90.00
_cell.angle_beta   90.00
_cell.angle_gamma   90.00
#
_symmetry.space_group_name_H-M   'P 1'
#
loop_
_entity.id
_entity.type
_entity.pdbx_description
1 polymer ?
#
loop_
_entity_poly.entity_id
_entity_poly.type
_entity_poly.pdbx_seq_one_letter_code
_entity_poly.pdbx_strand_id
1 'polypeptide(L)'
;MPEDVQEEVYRSIQGLENCEIMRPAYAIEYDCIDPTQLNLQLEAKHIQGLYFAGQINGSSGYEEAAAQGLVAGVNSAGGTMNIDRAEGYIGVLIDDLVTKGTNEPYRMMTSRAEYRLLLRQDNADLRLTEKGYKAGLIKPDRYRLFTRKQEVIEAEIRRLAKITLSPDIANKMLAEKFSALLSSGSKITDLIKRPELNYWDVIALAPKQSEEPPSADYVQGVGVQAGAHDEPPLPEYIRDAIEEQVNIQIKYEGYISMQLTQAASFRKMEHKALPAHIDYDEIKGLRIEARQKLSKLRPANLGQASRITGVSPADLSILLVYLKAR
;
A
#
# COMPACT_ATOMS: atom_id res chain seq x y z
N MET A 1 -3.55 28.22 -23.54
CA MET A 1 -4.29 29.49 -23.54
C MET A 1 -3.40 30.50 -24.24
N PRO A 2 -3.88 31.20 -25.30
CA PRO A 2 -3.10 32.23 -25.99
C PRO A 2 -2.67 33.37 -25.05
N GLU A 3 -1.60 34.07 -25.41
CA GLU A 3 -1.00 35.07 -24.55
C GLU A 3 -1.90 36.26 -24.28
N ASP A 4 -2.58 36.77 -25.34
CA ASP A 4 -3.59 37.83 -25.26
C ASP A 4 -4.75 37.49 -24.31
N VAL A 5 -5.23 36.25 -24.34
CA VAL A 5 -6.26 35.77 -23.42
C VAL A 5 -5.77 35.69 -21.98
N GLN A 6 -4.50 35.34 -21.77
CA GLN A 6 -3.91 35.35 -20.42
C GLN A 6 -3.88 36.76 -19.84
N GLU A 7 -3.49 37.76 -20.64
CA GLU A 7 -3.51 39.17 -20.23
C GLU A 7 -4.91 39.64 -19.85
N GLU A 8 -5.92 39.33 -20.66
CA GLU A 8 -7.31 39.65 -20.39
C GLU A 8 -7.81 39.05 -19.08
N VAL A 9 -7.47 37.76 -18.83
CA VAL A 9 -7.81 37.03 -17.58
C VAL A 9 -7.21 37.77 -16.37
N TYR A 10 -5.91 38.10 -16.41
CA TYR A 10 -5.28 38.77 -15.27
C TYR A 10 -5.82 40.18 -15.06
N ARG A 11 -6.04 40.94 -16.13
CA ARG A 11 -6.59 42.33 -16.06
C ARG A 11 -8.05 42.39 -15.63
N SER A 12 -8.77 41.27 -15.70
CA SER A 12 -10.14 41.16 -15.15
C SER A 12 -10.19 41.03 -13.63
N ILE A 13 -9.07 40.77 -12.98
CA ILE A 13 -8.96 40.61 -11.53
C ILE A 13 -8.79 42.00 -10.89
N GLN A 14 -9.63 42.35 -9.91
CA GLN A 14 -9.56 43.62 -9.20
C GLN A 14 -8.18 43.81 -8.55
N GLY A 15 -7.55 44.94 -8.89
CA GLY A 15 -6.19 45.31 -8.44
C GLY A 15 -5.09 44.86 -9.40
N LEU A 16 -5.39 44.12 -10.47
CA LEU A 16 -4.44 43.70 -11.50
C LEU A 16 -4.74 44.30 -12.89
N GLU A 17 -5.58 45.31 -12.97
CA GLU A 17 -6.07 45.92 -14.22
C GLU A 17 -4.93 46.40 -15.14
N ASN A 18 -3.81 46.83 -14.55
CA ASN A 18 -2.64 47.37 -15.25
C ASN A 18 -1.40 46.49 -15.08
N CYS A 19 -1.57 45.20 -14.77
CA CYS A 19 -0.42 44.31 -14.61
C CYS A 19 0.26 44.05 -15.96
N GLU A 20 1.60 43.94 -15.94
CA GLU A 20 2.41 43.42 -17.04
C GLU A 20 2.82 41.99 -16.76
N ILE A 21 2.57 41.09 -17.70
CA ILE A 21 2.98 39.69 -17.60
C ILE A 21 4.44 39.59 -18.06
N MET A 22 5.36 39.34 -17.13
CA MET A 22 6.78 39.17 -17.44
C MET A 22 7.09 37.90 -18.24
N ARG A 23 6.28 36.86 -18.04
CA ARG A 23 6.35 35.60 -18.78
C ARG A 23 4.96 34.97 -18.78
N PRO A 24 4.41 34.65 -19.96
CA PRO A 24 3.12 33.97 -20.04
C PRO A 24 3.22 32.56 -19.45
N ALA A 25 2.09 32.07 -18.91
CA ALA A 25 1.97 30.70 -18.50
C ALA A 25 2.04 29.78 -19.73
N TYR A 26 2.68 28.64 -19.57
CA TYR A 26 2.78 27.62 -20.60
C TYR A 26 2.18 26.30 -20.10
N ALA A 27 1.73 25.48 -21.02
CA ALA A 27 1.34 24.11 -20.76
C ALA A 27 2.38 23.15 -21.35
N ILE A 28 2.59 22.05 -20.66
CA ILE A 28 3.38 20.95 -21.20
C ILE A 28 2.35 19.87 -21.60
N GLU A 29 2.40 19.47 -22.86
CA GLU A 29 1.60 18.39 -23.40
C GLU A 29 2.49 17.15 -23.55
N TYR A 30 1.92 16.00 -23.23
CA TYR A 30 2.61 14.73 -23.31
C TYR A 30 1.80 13.77 -24.17
N ASP A 31 2.45 13.20 -25.17
CA ASP A 31 1.86 12.10 -25.92
C ASP A 31 1.76 10.86 -25.02
N CYS A 32 0.60 10.20 -25.05
CA CYS A 32 0.37 8.96 -24.33
C CYS A 32 -0.55 8.03 -25.13
N ILE A 33 -0.48 6.75 -24.83
CA ILE A 33 -1.44 5.77 -25.30
C ILE A 33 -2.69 5.77 -24.40
N ASP A 34 -3.77 5.13 -24.84
CA ASP A 34 -4.85 4.75 -23.95
C ASP A 34 -4.38 3.58 -23.08
N PRO A 35 -4.11 3.80 -21.76
CA PRO A 35 -3.54 2.76 -20.91
C PRO A 35 -4.50 1.59 -20.65
N THR A 36 -5.78 1.71 -20.99
CA THR A 36 -6.74 0.59 -20.94
C THR A 36 -6.42 -0.52 -21.95
N GLN A 37 -5.53 -0.26 -22.92
CA GLN A 37 -4.98 -1.26 -23.81
C GLN A 37 -3.93 -2.17 -23.17
N LEU A 38 -3.49 -1.87 -21.95
CA LEU A 38 -2.51 -2.65 -21.21
C LEU A 38 -3.20 -3.60 -20.21
N ASN A 39 -2.51 -4.69 -19.89
CA ASN A 39 -2.85 -5.57 -18.78
C ASN A 39 -2.14 -5.12 -17.48
N LEU A 40 -2.35 -5.80 -16.35
CA LEU A 40 -1.74 -5.49 -15.06
C LEU A 40 -0.21 -5.69 -15.03
N GLN A 41 0.36 -6.37 -16.00
CA GLN A 41 1.79 -6.54 -16.19
C GLN A 41 2.41 -5.42 -17.04
N LEU A 42 1.61 -4.44 -17.46
CA LEU A 42 1.96 -3.36 -18.40
C LEU A 42 2.29 -3.83 -19.82
N GLU A 43 1.86 -5.03 -20.19
CA GLU A 43 1.95 -5.56 -21.54
C GLU A 43 0.73 -5.13 -22.36
N ALA A 44 0.95 -4.84 -23.64
CA ALA A 44 -0.13 -4.53 -24.57
C ALA A 44 -1.03 -5.76 -24.81
N LYS A 45 -2.36 -5.58 -24.68
CA LYS A 45 -3.34 -6.67 -24.86
C LYS A 45 -3.35 -7.26 -26.28
N HIS A 46 -2.96 -6.47 -27.28
CA HIS A 46 -3.04 -6.83 -28.68
C HIS A 46 -1.69 -7.16 -29.32
N ILE A 47 -0.57 -6.90 -28.62
CA ILE A 47 0.78 -7.14 -29.12
C ILE A 47 1.58 -7.82 -28.02
N GLN A 48 1.75 -9.12 -28.16
CA GLN A 48 2.50 -9.92 -27.19
C GLN A 48 3.98 -9.50 -27.14
N GLY A 49 4.53 -9.40 -25.94
CA GLY A 49 5.92 -9.04 -25.69
C GLY A 49 6.20 -7.53 -25.73
N LEU A 50 5.18 -6.69 -25.99
CA LEU A 50 5.33 -5.24 -25.98
C LEU A 50 4.85 -4.66 -24.65
N TYR A 51 5.76 -4.02 -23.92
CA TYR A 51 5.51 -3.42 -22.62
C TYR A 51 5.70 -1.91 -22.65
N PHE A 52 4.91 -1.20 -21.84
CA PHE A 52 4.97 0.26 -21.73
C PHE A 52 5.16 0.69 -20.30
N ALA A 53 5.95 1.75 -20.05
CA ALA A 53 6.18 2.27 -18.72
C ALA A 53 6.41 3.78 -18.72
N GLY A 54 5.94 4.45 -17.67
CA GLY A 54 6.15 5.88 -17.46
C GLY A 54 5.13 6.75 -18.17
N GLN A 55 5.59 7.90 -18.65
CA GLN A 55 4.76 8.95 -19.23
C GLN A 55 3.87 8.47 -20.40
N ILE A 56 4.36 7.56 -21.21
CA ILE A 56 3.60 6.99 -22.33
C ILE A 56 2.28 6.34 -21.89
N ASN A 57 2.19 5.90 -20.63
CA ASN A 57 0.98 5.36 -20.01
C ASN A 57 0.06 6.44 -19.42
N GLY A 58 0.35 7.73 -19.63
CA GLY A 58 -0.42 8.85 -19.11
C GLY A 58 -0.11 9.22 -17.66
N SER A 59 0.98 8.74 -17.05
CA SER A 59 1.44 9.17 -15.73
C SER A 59 2.48 10.29 -15.81
N SER A 60 2.52 11.19 -14.82
CA SER A 60 3.38 12.40 -14.87
C SER A 60 4.47 12.46 -13.80
N GLY A 61 4.62 11.46 -12.92
CA GLY A 61 5.63 11.48 -11.85
C GLY A 61 6.87 10.65 -12.18
N TYR A 62 8.04 11.08 -11.66
CA TYR A 62 9.29 10.33 -11.84
C TYR A 62 9.27 8.99 -11.12
N GLU A 63 8.76 8.97 -9.90
CA GLU A 63 8.65 7.77 -9.08
C GLU A 63 7.66 6.77 -9.68
N GLU A 64 6.56 7.26 -10.23
CA GLU A 64 5.58 6.47 -10.96
C GLU A 64 6.21 5.82 -12.20
N ALA A 65 7.00 6.57 -12.95
CA ALA A 65 7.70 6.06 -14.13
C ALA A 65 8.74 5.00 -13.77
N ALA A 66 9.53 5.24 -12.71
CA ALA A 66 10.53 4.29 -12.23
C ALA A 66 9.90 2.98 -11.76
N ALA A 67 8.79 3.07 -10.99
CA ALA A 67 8.09 1.89 -10.50
C ALA A 67 7.42 1.09 -11.62
N GLN A 68 6.82 1.77 -12.61
CA GLN A 68 6.29 1.12 -13.83
C GLN A 68 7.40 0.44 -14.62
N GLY A 69 8.56 1.11 -14.79
CA GLY A 69 9.72 0.55 -15.47
C GLY A 69 10.24 -0.73 -14.81
N LEU A 70 10.26 -0.76 -13.46
CA LEU A 70 10.63 -1.97 -12.73
C LEU A 70 9.65 -3.12 -12.99
N VAL A 71 8.34 -2.85 -12.88
CA VAL A 71 7.30 -3.87 -13.11
C VAL A 71 7.32 -4.38 -14.54
N ALA A 72 7.34 -3.47 -15.53
CA ALA A 72 7.42 -3.83 -16.95
C ALA A 72 8.70 -4.60 -17.27
N GLY A 73 9.85 -4.16 -16.73
CA GLY A 73 11.15 -4.81 -16.95
C GLY A 73 11.21 -6.24 -16.44
N VAL A 74 10.69 -6.49 -15.21
CA VAL A 74 10.63 -7.85 -14.65
C VAL A 74 9.72 -8.74 -15.51
N ASN A 75 8.55 -8.24 -15.88
CA ASN A 75 7.57 -9.01 -16.64
C ASN A 75 8.06 -9.29 -18.07
N SER A 76 8.70 -8.34 -18.74
CA SER A 76 9.27 -8.52 -20.09
C SER A 76 10.44 -9.51 -20.11
N ALA A 77 11.16 -9.67 -19.00
CA ALA A 77 12.23 -10.65 -18.85
C ALA A 77 11.74 -12.08 -18.53
N GLY A 78 10.43 -12.32 -18.57
CA GLY A 78 9.83 -13.63 -18.27
C GLY A 78 9.57 -13.85 -16.78
N GLY A 79 9.78 -12.84 -15.91
CA GLY A 79 9.36 -12.86 -14.52
C GLY A 79 7.85 -12.63 -14.37
N THR A 80 7.37 -12.71 -13.14
CA THR A 80 5.98 -12.36 -12.80
C THR A 80 5.98 -11.39 -11.64
N MET A 81 5.78 -10.11 -11.95
CA MET A 81 5.62 -9.04 -10.96
C MET A 81 4.21 -8.47 -11.08
N ASN A 82 3.33 -8.92 -10.19
CA ASN A 82 1.99 -8.36 -10.02
C ASN A 82 1.87 -7.84 -8.59
N ILE A 83 1.63 -6.55 -8.44
CA ILE A 83 1.45 -5.88 -7.15
C ILE A 83 0.01 -5.40 -7.08
N ASP A 84 -0.75 -5.90 -6.11
CA ASP A 84 -2.14 -5.49 -5.95
C ASP A 84 -2.27 -4.13 -5.22
N ARG A 85 -3.49 -3.59 -5.21
CA ARG A 85 -3.83 -2.29 -4.61
C ARG A 85 -3.57 -2.22 -3.11
N ALA A 86 -3.58 -3.36 -2.41
CA ALA A 86 -3.30 -3.44 -0.97
C ALA A 86 -1.82 -3.71 -0.67
N GLU A 87 -1.00 -3.95 -1.69
CA GLU A 87 0.42 -4.25 -1.53
C GLU A 87 1.34 -3.07 -1.84
N GLY A 88 0.92 -2.15 -2.72
CA GLY A 88 1.75 -1.01 -3.07
C GLY A 88 0.99 0.09 -3.82
N TYR A 89 1.47 1.33 -3.70
CA TYR A 89 0.96 2.45 -4.49
C TYR A 89 1.10 2.21 -5.99
N ILE A 90 2.14 1.50 -6.42
CA ILE A 90 2.30 1.11 -7.83
C ILE A 90 1.17 0.19 -8.30
N GLY A 91 0.66 -0.69 -7.41
CA GLY A 91 -0.51 -1.53 -7.71
C GLY A 91 -1.78 -0.70 -7.90
N VAL A 92 -1.97 0.33 -7.07
CA VAL A 92 -3.09 1.28 -7.23
C VAL A 92 -2.98 2.02 -8.57
N LEU A 93 -1.78 2.54 -8.90
CA LEU A 93 -1.52 3.27 -10.13
C LEU A 93 -1.78 2.41 -11.38
N ILE A 94 -1.17 1.24 -11.44
CA ILE A 94 -1.33 0.36 -12.61
C ILE A 94 -2.78 -0.03 -12.78
N ASP A 95 -3.46 -0.45 -11.70
CA ASP A 95 -4.85 -0.85 -11.77
C ASP A 95 -5.77 0.31 -12.20
N ASP A 96 -5.56 1.53 -11.69
CA ASP A 96 -6.33 2.71 -12.12
C ASP A 96 -6.12 3.00 -13.61
N LEU A 97 -4.86 2.98 -14.10
CA LEU A 97 -4.56 3.23 -15.51
C LEU A 97 -5.20 2.20 -16.43
N VAL A 98 -5.01 0.90 -16.15
CA VAL A 98 -5.47 -0.16 -17.08
C VAL A 98 -6.97 -0.43 -17.00
N THR A 99 -7.63 0.00 -15.91
CA THR A 99 -9.06 -0.25 -15.68
C THR A 99 -9.93 0.95 -15.98
N LYS A 100 -9.51 2.14 -15.54
CA LYS A 100 -10.28 3.39 -15.68
C LYS A 100 -9.78 4.25 -16.84
N GLY A 101 -8.51 4.09 -17.22
CA GLY A 101 -7.83 5.04 -18.09
C GLY A 101 -7.56 6.38 -17.42
N THR A 102 -7.12 7.35 -18.19
CA THR A 102 -6.94 8.72 -17.72
C THR A 102 -7.24 9.71 -18.84
N ASN A 103 -7.88 10.83 -18.50
CA ASN A 103 -8.14 11.94 -19.42
C ASN A 103 -7.23 13.15 -19.14
N GLU A 104 -6.42 13.05 -18.10
CA GLU A 104 -5.45 14.05 -17.66
C GLU A 104 -4.19 13.33 -17.15
N PRO A 105 -3.03 13.99 -17.04
CA PRO A 105 -1.83 13.35 -16.50
C PRO A 105 -2.08 12.76 -15.13
N TYR A 106 -2.01 11.41 -15.03
CA TYR A 106 -2.24 10.71 -13.78
C TYR A 106 -1.08 10.95 -12.82
N ARG A 107 -1.40 11.34 -11.61
CA ARG A 107 -0.46 11.46 -10.51
C ARG A 107 -0.90 10.62 -9.32
N MET A 108 0.05 9.88 -8.73
CA MET A 108 -0.22 9.08 -7.55
C MET A 108 -0.33 9.98 -6.32
N MET A 109 -1.51 10.01 -5.72
CA MET A 109 -1.78 10.70 -4.47
C MET A 109 -2.29 9.72 -3.43
N THR A 110 -2.00 9.97 -2.17
CA THR A 110 -2.48 9.11 -1.06
C THR A 110 -4.00 8.99 -1.02
N SER A 111 -4.73 10.00 -1.52
CA SER A 111 -6.20 9.99 -1.63
C SER A 111 -6.75 8.93 -2.59
N ARG A 112 -5.92 8.43 -3.53
CA ARG A 112 -6.30 7.38 -4.48
C ARG A 112 -6.21 5.97 -3.89
N ALA A 113 -5.52 5.81 -2.76
CA ALA A 113 -5.32 4.52 -2.12
C ALA A 113 -6.37 4.28 -1.02
N GLU A 114 -7.01 3.12 -1.05
CA GLU A 114 -8.02 2.70 -0.08
C GLU A 114 -7.39 2.24 1.24
N TYR A 115 -6.19 1.65 1.18
CA TYR A 115 -5.55 0.97 2.31
C TYR A 115 -4.32 1.72 2.83
N ARG A 116 -4.46 3.03 3.13
CA ARG A 116 -3.32 3.89 3.50
C ARG A 116 -2.55 3.43 4.73
N LEU A 117 -3.21 2.81 5.70
CA LEU A 117 -2.53 2.26 6.88
C LEU A 117 -1.72 0.99 6.57
N LEU A 118 -2.06 0.27 5.50
CA LEU A 118 -1.25 -0.85 5.03
C LEU A 118 -0.08 -0.37 4.15
N LEU A 119 -0.29 0.70 3.36
CA LEU A 119 0.66 1.18 2.35
C LEU A 119 1.59 2.28 2.90
N ARG A 120 2.20 2.05 4.07
CA ARG A 120 3.14 3.00 4.64
C ARG A 120 4.54 2.81 4.08
N GLN A 121 5.35 3.87 4.14
CA GLN A 121 6.76 3.83 3.74
C GLN A 121 7.58 2.94 4.68
N ASP A 122 7.33 3.05 5.99
CA ASP A 122 8.04 2.34 7.05
C ASP A 122 7.92 0.81 6.97
N ASN A 123 6.87 0.28 6.33
CA ASN A 123 6.63 -1.15 6.18
C ASN A 123 6.73 -1.65 4.73
N ALA A 124 7.29 -0.86 3.81
CA ALA A 124 7.37 -1.23 2.41
C ALA A 124 8.17 -2.53 2.19
N ASP A 125 9.23 -2.71 2.95
CA ASP A 125 10.03 -3.93 2.92
C ASP A 125 9.23 -5.16 3.38
N LEU A 126 8.40 -5.03 4.43
CA LEU A 126 7.55 -6.12 4.92
C LEU A 126 6.51 -6.58 3.90
N ARG A 127 6.10 -5.71 2.98
CA ARG A 127 5.11 -6.02 1.93
C ARG A 127 5.73 -6.51 0.63
N LEU A 128 6.91 -6.03 0.25
CA LEU A 128 7.42 -6.16 -1.11
C LEU A 128 8.71 -6.99 -1.23
N THR A 129 9.51 -7.17 -0.15
CA THR A 129 10.80 -7.87 -0.24
C THR A 129 10.64 -9.33 -0.68
N GLU A 130 9.63 -10.04 -0.19
CA GLU A 130 9.39 -11.42 -0.60
C GLU A 130 9.07 -11.53 -2.09
N LYS A 131 8.27 -10.60 -2.63
CA LYS A 131 7.99 -10.55 -4.07
C LYS A 131 9.24 -10.23 -4.88
N GLY A 132 10.03 -9.27 -4.42
CA GLY A 132 11.31 -8.93 -5.05
C GLY A 132 12.30 -10.10 -5.05
N TYR A 133 12.33 -10.89 -3.98
CA TYR A 133 13.15 -12.09 -3.89
C TYR A 133 12.68 -13.17 -4.88
N LYS A 134 11.38 -13.47 -4.92
CA LYS A 134 10.78 -14.42 -5.87
C LYS A 134 11.00 -14.00 -7.34
N ALA A 135 11.05 -12.71 -7.60
CA ALA A 135 11.35 -12.14 -8.93
C ALA A 135 12.86 -12.08 -9.24
N GLY A 136 13.73 -12.53 -8.34
CA GLY A 136 15.18 -12.52 -8.54
C GLY A 136 15.87 -11.15 -8.36
N LEU A 137 15.15 -10.14 -7.86
CA LEU A 137 15.68 -8.78 -7.65
C LEU A 137 16.45 -8.62 -6.34
N ILE A 138 16.15 -9.45 -5.35
CA ILE A 138 16.71 -9.39 -4.00
C ILE A 138 17.70 -10.56 -3.82
N LYS A 139 18.93 -10.25 -3.38
CA LYS A 139 19.95 -11.26 -3.07
C LYS A 139 19.59 -12.05 -1.81
N PRO A 140 20.04 -13.34 -1.69
CA PRO A 140 19.76 -14.19 -0.52
C PRO A 140 20.12 -13.56 0.82
N ASP A 141 21.26 -12.86 0.91
CA ASP A 141 21.71 -12.22 2.16
C ASP A 141 20.74 -11.14 2.64
N ARG A 142 20.26 -10.30 1.71
CA ARG A 142 19.26 -9.27 2.02
C ARG A 142 17.92 -9.90 2.39
N TYR A 143 17.57 -11.01 1.76
CA TYR A 143 16.32 -11.72 2.09
C TYR A 143 16.40 -12.36 3.48
N ARG A 144 17.54 -12.96 3.87
CA ARG A 144 17.77 -13.47 5.25
C ARG A 144 17.62 -12.37 6.29
N LEU A 145 18.25 -11.20 6.06
CA LEU A 145 18.11 -10.06 6.97
C LEU A 145 16.66 -9.61 7.13
N PHE A 146 15.90 -9.59 6.04
CA PHE A 146 14.48 -9.29 6.05
C PHE A 146 13.66 -10.32 6.85
N THR A 147 13.88 -11.61 6.63
CA THR A 147 13.19 -12.70 7.36
C THR A 147 13.45 -12.58 8.85
N ARG A 148 14.73 -12.37 9.24
CA ARG A 148 15.10 -12.16 10.64
C ARG A 148 14.42 -10.93 11.25
N LYS A 149 14.32 -9.81 10.51
CA LYS A 149 13.56 -8.64 10.95
C LYS A 149 12.10 -8.99 11.25
N GLN A 150 11.44 -9.75 10.38
CA GLN A 150 10.05 -10.18 10.61
C GLN A 150 9.91 -11.05 11.84
N GLU A 151 10.77 -12.06 12.00
CA GLU A 151 10.76 -12.97 13.14
C GLU A 151 10.93 -12.23 14.47
N VAL A 152 11.85 -11.25 14.52
CA VAL A 152 12.08 -10.43 15.72
C VAL A 152 10.86 -9.56 16.04
N ILE A 153 10.25 -8.90 15.06
CA ILE A 153 9.02 -8.11 15.26
C ILE A 153 7.90 -8.98 15.86
N GLU A 154 7.64 -10.13 15.26
CA GLU A 154 6.58 -11.04 15.72
C GLU A 154 6.87 -11.60 17.12
N ALA A 155 8.11 -11.98 17.38
CA ALA A 155 8.52 -12.50 18.68
C ALA A 155 8.37 -11.44 19.78
N GLU A 156 8.75 -10.18 19.49
CA GLU A 156 8.61 -9.08 20.44
C GLU A 156 7.14 -8.76 20.74
N ILE A 157 6.29 -8.69 19.73
CA ILE A 157 4.84 -8.49 19.93
C ILE A 157 4.27 -9.62 20.80
N ARG A 158 4.64 -10.89 20.52
CA ARG A 158 4.21 -12.04 21.34
C ARG A 158 4.72 -11.97 22.77
N ARG A 159 5.94 -11.51 23.01
CA ARG A 159 6.53 -11.30 24.32
C ARG A 159 5.75 -10.25 25.10
N LEU A 160 5.54 -9.07 24.52
CA LEU A 160 4.83 -7.95 25.14
C LEU A 160 3.38 -8.30 25.51
N ALA A 161 2.70 -9.08 24.69
CA ALA A 161 1.33 -9.52 24.94
C ALA A 161 1.19 -10.38 26.23
N LYS A 162 2.29 -10.95 26.74
CA LYS A 162 2.32 -11.78 27.95
C LYS A 162 2.65 -10.98 29.21
N ILE A 163 3.21 -9.77 29.09
CA ILE A 163 3.65 -8.96 30.23
C ILE A 163 2.50 -8.12 30.77
N THR A 164 2.29 -8.19 32.07
CA THR A 164 1.33 -7.35 32.80
C THR A 164 2.08 -6.48 33.78
N LEU A 165 1.85 -5.17 33.76
CA LEU A 165 2.41 -4.22 34.70
C LEU A 165 1.42 -3.95 35.82
N SER A 166 1.92 -3.92 37.08
CA SER A 166 1.13 -3.50 38.25
C SER A 166 0.99 -1.98 38.31
N PRO A 167 -0.03 -1.46 39.02
CA PRO A 167 -0.17 -0.03 39.28
C PRO A 167 1.07 0.61 39.87
N ASP A 168 1.73 -0.07 40.81
CA ASP A 168 2.93 0.44 41.51
C ASP A 168 4.10 0.71 40.57
N ILE A 169 4.22 -0.09 39.51
CA ILE A 169 5.28 0.07 38.50
C ILE A 169 4.89 1.15 37.47
N ALA A 170 3.65 1.13 37.02
CA ALA A 170 3.24 1.93 35.85
C ALA A 170 2.78 3.35 36.22
N ASN A 171 2.14 3.56 37.39
CA ASN A 171 1.45 4.80 37.66
C ASN A 171 2.34 6.04 37.73
N LYS A 172 3.61 5.89 38.13
CA LYS A 172 4.56 7.02 38.11
C LYS A 172 4.74 7.55 36.70
N MET A 173 5.05 6.68 35.76
CA MET A 173 5.22 7.03 34.33
C MET A 173 3.90 7.55 33.73
N LEU A 174 2.77 6.90 34.06
CA LEU A 174 1.45 7.33 33.58
C LEU A 174 1.11 8.75 34.01
N ALA A 175 1.42 9.11 35.26
CA ALA A 175 1.23 10.47 35.78
C ALA A 175 2.11 11.49 35.04
N GLU A 176 3.38 11.16 34.80
CA GLU A 176 4.33 12.00 34.03
C GLU A 176 3.87 12.22 32.57
N LYS A 177 3.16 11.25 32.01
CA LYS A 177 2.61 11.30 30.64
C LYS A 177 1.16 11.80 30.57
N PHE A 178 0.59 12.28 31.68
CA PHE A 178 -0.80 12.72 31.78
C PHE A 178 -1.81 11.67 31.31
N SER A 179 -1.48 10.39 31.49
CA SER A 179 -2.35 9.27 31.14
C SER A 179 -3.11 8.78 32.39
N ALA A 180 -4.28 8.17 32.17
CA ALA A 180 -5.11 7.65 33.24
C ALA A 180 -4.36 6.58 34.06
N LEU A 181 -4.40 6.72 35.40
CA LEU A 181 -3.75 5.78 36.32
C LEU A 181 -4.44 4.42 36.33
N LEU A 182 -3.67 3.39 36.60
CA LEU A 182 -4.18 2.03 36.74
C LEU A 182 -4.70 1.79 38.14
N SER A 183 -5.85 1.14 38.26
CA SER A 183 -6.39 0.58 39.51
C SER A 183 -6.08 -0.91 39.67
N SER A 184 -5.73 -1.60 38.61
CA SER A 184 -5.36 -3.01 38.58
C SER A 184 -4.30 -3.25 37.51
N GLY A 185 -3.71 -4.45 37.50
CA GLY A 185 -2.70 -4.82 36.48
C GLY A 185 -3.22 -4.67 35.06
N SER A 186 -2.39 -4.14 34.15
CA SER A 186 -2.70 -3.96 32.72
C SER A 186 -1.62 -4.56 31.86
N LYS A 187 -2.00 -5.12 30.71
CA LYS A 187 -1.03 -5.60 29.73
C LYS A 187 -0.24 -4.44 29.13
N ILE A 188 1.04 -4.68 28.87
CA ILE A 188 1.91 -3.69 28.19
C ILE A 188 1.31 -3.27 26.85
N THR A 189 0.77 -4.21 26.07
CA THR A 189 0.13 -3.92 24.79
C THR A 189 -1.05 -2.97 24.90
N ASP A 190 -1.84 -3.05 26.00
CA ASP A 190 -2.97 -2.14 26.19
C ASP A 190 -2.52 -0.73 26.59
N LEU A 191 -1.38 -0.62 27.25
CA LEU A 191 -0.76 0.67 27.55
C LEU A 191 -0.21 1.34 26.30
N ILE A 192 0.49 0.60 25.43
CA ILE A 192 1.01 1.11 24.15
C ILE A 192 -0.12 1.64 23.24
N LYS A 193 -1.33 1.05 23.31
CA LYS A 193 -2.51 1.51 22.55
C LYS A 193 -3.04 2.88 22.99
N ARG A 194 -2.66 3.38 24.17
CA ARG A 194 -3.10 4.72 24.62
C ARG A 194 -2.45 5.81 23.78
N PRO A 195 -3.18 6.90 23.43
CA PRO A 195 -2.64 7.99 22.59
C PRO A 195 -1.36 8.62 23.15
N GLU A 196 -1.29 8.80 24.47
CA GLU A 196 -0.21 9.48 25.17
C GLU A 196 1.06 8.63 25.32
N LEU A 197 0.97 7.32 25.10
CA LEU A 197 2.05 6.37 25.31
C LEU A 197 2.55 5.78 24.01
N ASN A 198 3.78 5.29 24.05
CA ASN A 198 4.38 4.55 22.94
C ASN A 198 5.20 3.36 23.48
N TYR A 199 5.76 2.57 22.57
CA TYR A 199 6.58 1.41 22.89
C TYR A 199 7.74 1.77 23.84
N TRP A 200 8.48 2.85 23.58
CA TRP A 200 9.67 3.25 24.33
C TRP A 200 9.34 3.71 25.76
N ASP A 201 8.19 4.35 25.97
CA ASP A 201 7.74 4.74 27.30
C ASP A 201 7.50 3.53 28.20
N VAL A 202 6.95 2.47 27.65
CA VAL A 202 6.45 1.32 28.40
C VAL A 202 7.50 0.21 28.51
N ILE A 203 8.34 0.02 27.49
CA ILE A 203 9.36 -1.04 27.48
C ILE A 203 10.40 -0.85 28.60
N ALA A 204 10.71 0.39 28.97
CA ALA A 204 11.60 0.70 30.08
C ALA A 204 11.11 0.15 31.44
N LEU A 205 9.81 -0.09 31.58
CA LEU A 205 9.18 -0.67 32.77
C LEU A 205 9.01 -2.18 32.68
N ALA A 206 9.24 -2.78 31.52
CA ALA A 206 9.15 -4.23 31.37
C ALA A 206 10.22 -4.90 32.23
N PRO A 207 9.89 -5.99 32.96
CA PRO A 207 10.87 -6.75 33.69
C PRO A 207 11.98 -7.20 32.72
N LYS A 208 13.23 -6.87 33.04
CA LYS A 208 14.39 -7.45 32.37
C LYS A 208 14.29 -8.95 32.60
N GLN A 209 14.40 -9.74 31.54
CA GLN A 209 14.46 -11.19 31.71
C GLN A 209 15.59 -11.51 32.71
N SER A 210 15.29 -12.40 33.67
CA SER A 210 16.23 -12.87 34.67
C SER A 210 17.53 -13.33 34.00
N GLU A 211 18.63 -12.76 34.41
CA GLU A 211 20.05 -13.13 34.39
C GLU A 211 20.46 -14.46 33.71
N GLU A 212 20.16 -14.65 32.42
CA GLU A 212 21.10 -15.30 31.54
C GLU A 212 21.85 -14.20 30.79
N PRO A 213 23.21 -14.27 30.73
CA PRO A 213 23.95 -13.25 30.01
C PRO A 213 23.41 -13.18 28.60
N PRO A 214 23.11 -11.97 28.09
CA PRO A 214 22.62 -11.85 26.72
C PRO A 214 23.67 -12.49 25.83
N SER A 215 23.30 -13.58 25.18
CA SER A 215 24.06 -14.03 24.01
C SER A 215 24.21 -12.81 23.10
N ALA A 216 25.29 -12.74 22.33
CA ALA A 216 25.62 -11.59 21.46
C ALA A 216 24.46 -11.18 20.50
N ASP A 217 23.37 -11.88 20.53
CA ASP A 217 22.15 -11.75 19.75
C ASP A 217 21.03 -10.94 20.42
N TYR A 218 21.27 -10.36 21.60
CA TYR A 218 20.30 -9.53 22.29
C TYR A 218 20.26 -8.15 21.63
N VAL A 219 19.20 -7.86 20.93
CA VAL A 219 18.91 -6.51 20.45
C VAL A 219 18.58 -5.68 21.69
N GLN A 220 19.44 -4.73 22.05
CA GLN A 220 19.26 -3.85 23.21
C GLN A 220 17.95 -3.05 22.99
N GLY A 221 16.93 -3.26 23.85
CA GLY A 221 15.59 -2.69 23.72
C GLY A 221 14.54 -3.73 23.32
N VAL A 222 14.80 -4.56 22.33
CA VAL A 222 13.93 -5.66 21.88
C VAL A 222 14.33 -6.94 22.61
N GLY A 223 13.56 -7.37 23.60
CA GLY A 223 13.90 -8.50 24.47
C GLY A 223 13.77 -9.88 23.83
N VAL A 224 14.17 -10.05 22.58
CA VAL A 224 14.04 -11.30 21.82
C VAL A 224 15.41 -11.86 21.46
N GLN A 225 15.64 -13.15 21.78
CA GLN A 225 16.75 -13.91 21.24
C GLN A 225 16.54 -14.17 19.75
N ALA A 226 17.41 -13.63 18.90
CA ALA A 226 17.46 -14.01 17.51
C ALA A 226 18.15 -15.38 17.42
N GLY A 227 17.48 -16.32 16.75
CA GLY A 227 17.93 -17.72 16.69
C GLY A 227 19.26 -17.92 15.98
N ALA A 228 19.98 -18.96 16.40
CA ALA A 228 21.25 -19.53 15.93
C ALA A 228 22.52 -18.73 16.30
N HIS A 229 23.40 -19.39 17.02
CA HIS A 229 24.63 -18.90 17.65
C HIS A 229 25.74 -18.34 16.71
N ASP A 230 25.52 -18.25 15.40
CA ASP A 230 26.52 -17.86 14.39
C ASP A 230 26.16 -16.66 13.50
N GLU A 231 25.02 -16.00 13.70
CA GLU A 231 24.64 -14.85 12.88
C GLU A 231 25.09 -13.51 13.50
N PRO A 232 25.61 -12.57 12.70
CA PRO A 232 26.03 -11.26 13.19
C PRO A 232 24.83 -10.48 13.77
N PRO A 233 25.06 -9.59 14.75
CA PRO A 233 24.01 -8.76 15.32
C PRO A 233 23.33 -7.92 14.25
N LEU A 234 22.03 -7.67 14.42
CA LEU A 234 21.27 -6.82 13.51
C LEU A 234 21.85 -5.39 13.49
N PRO A 235 22.03 -4.77 12.32
CA PRO A 235 22.43 -3.38 12.20
C PRO A 235 21.51 -2.44 12.97
N GLU A 236 22.02 -1.32 13.48
CA GLU A 236 21.27 -0.36 14.30
C GLU A 236 20.00 0.14 13.59
N TYR A 237 20.11 0.54 12.32
CA TYR A 237 18.96 1.00 11.53
C TYR A 237 17.84 -0.06 11.37
N ILE A 238 18.19 -1.35 11.45
CA ILE A 238 17.20 -2.44 11.44
C ILE A 238 16.53 -2.55 12.82
N ARG A 239 17.29 -2.36 13.90
CA ARG A 239 16.73 -2.38 15.26
C ARG A 239 15.73 -1.27 15.47
N ASP A 240 16.08 -0.04 15.06
CA ASP A 240 15.17 1.11 15.13
C ASP A 240 13.88 0.86 14.33
N ALA A 241 14.02 0.32 13.12
CA ALA A 241 12.88 -0.06 12.30
C ALA A 241 12.02 -1.18 12.91
N ILE A 242 12.61 -2.11 13.67
CA ILE A 242 11.87 -3.16 14.41
C ILE A 242 11.04 -2.51 15.52
N GLU A 243 11.64 -1.67 16.35
CA GLU A 243 10.96 -1.00 17.46
C GLU A 243 9.80 -0.14 16.94
N GLU A 244 10.02 0.60 15.86
CA GLU A 244 8.97 1.38 15.21
C GLU A 244 7.82 0.50 14.71
N GLN A 245 8.12 -0.64 14.04
CA GLN A 245 7.09 -1.57 13.59
C GLN A 245 6.32 -2.21 14.74
N VAL A 246 6.99 -2.59 15.82
CA VAL A 246 6.33 -3.12 17.04
C VAL A 246 5.36 -2.09 17.60
N ASN A 247 5.81 -0.84 17.77
CA ASN A 247 4.96 0.26 18.25
C ASN A 247 3.74 0.46 17.36
N ILE A 248 3.93 0.57 16.03
CA ILE A 248 2.84 0.82 15.07
C ILE A 248 1.87 -0.35 15.03
N GLN A 249 2.36 -1.59 14.97
CA GLN A 249 1.50 -2.77 14.86
C GLN A 249 0.64 -2.96 16.11
N ILE A 250 1.17 -2.71 17.30
CA ILE A 250 0.39 -2.76 18.54
C ILE A 250 -0.60 -1.60 18.61
N LYS A 251 -0.13 -0.37 18.39
CA LYS A 251 -0.95 0.85 18.56
C LYS A 251 -2.12 0.91 17.60
N TYR A 252 -1.94 0.45 16.38
CA TYR A 252 -2.95 0.50 15.31
C TYR A 252 -3.54 -0.87 14.97
N GLU A 253 -3.36 -1.87 15.81
CA GLU A 253 -3.79 -3.27 15.59
C GLU A 253 -5.23 -3.37 15.06
N GLY A 254 -6.19 -2.70 15.70
CA GLY A 254 -7.60 -2.74 15.32
C GLY A 254 -7.84 -2.17 13.92
N TYR A 255 -7.23 -1.05 13.60
CA TYR A 255 -7.37 -0.41 12.28
C TYR A 255 -6.68 -1.22 11.18
N ILE A 256 -5.50 -1.76 11.46
CA ILE A 256 -4.75 -2.62 10.53
C ILE A 256 -5.55 -3.88 10.23
N SER A 257 -6.09 -4.54 11.27
CA SER A 257 -6.92 -5.75 11.13
C SER A 257 -8.18 -5.49 10.30
N MET A 258 -8.83 -4.35 10.51
CA MET A 258 -10.00 -3.95 9.70
C MET A 258 -9.62 -3.78 8.23
N GLN A 259 -8.52 -3.07 7.92
CA GLN A 259 -8.08 -2.88 6.54
C GLN A 259 -7.63 -4.19 5.88
N LEU A 260 -6.95 -5.08 6.62
CA LEU A 260 -6.58 -6.40 6.12
C LEU A 260 -7.82 -7.25 5.76
N THR A 261 -8.86 -7.18 6.60
CA THR A 261 -10.13 -7.87 6.33
C THR A 261 -10.82 -7.33 5.08
N GLN A 262 -10.83 -6.02 4.92
CA GLN A 262 -11.36 -5.37 3.71
C GLN A 262 -10.56 -5.76 2.46
N ALA A 263 -9.23 -5.70 2.54
CA ALA A 263 -8.35 -6.10 1.44
C ALA A 263 -8.53 -7.58 1.06
N ALA A 264 -8.64 -8.47 2.06
CA ALA A 264 -8.91 -9.89 1.81
C ALA A 264 -10.26 -10.13 1.13
N SER A 265 -11.29 -9.38 1.51
CA SER A 265 -12.61 -9.44 0.87
C SER A 265 -12.54 -8.96 -0.59
N PHE A 266 -11.77 -7.92 -0.85
CA PHE A 266 -11.55 -7.39 -2.19
C PHE A 266 -10.77 -8.36 -3.08
N ARG A 267 -9.70 -8.97 -2.56
CA ARG A 267 -8.95 -10.02 -3.26
C ARG A 267 -9.84 -11.19 -3.70
N LYS A 268 -10.83 -11.57 -2.88
CA LYS A 268 -11.81 -12.62 -3.27
C LYS A 268 -12.60 -12.24 -4.52
N MET A 269 -12.88 -10.96 -4.75
CA MET A 269 -13.52 -10.49 -5.98
C MET A 269 -12.54 -10.47 -7.16
N GLU A 270 -11.29 -10.13 -6.93
CA GLU A 270 -10.24 -10.16 -7.94
C GLU A 270 -9.90 -11.56 -8.43
N HIS A 271 -9.99 -12.56 -7.56
CA HIS A 271 -9.83 -13.97 -7.95
C HIS A 271 -11.00 -14.53 -8.78
N LYS A 272 -12.13 -13.80 -8.89
CA LYS A 272 -13.24 -14.21 -9.74
C LYS A 272 -13.07 -13.67 -11.15
N ALA A 273 -12.38 -14.45 -11.97
CA ALA A 273 -12.15 -14.12 -13.37
C ALA A 273 -13.47 -13.96 -14.14
N LEU A 274 -13.51 -13.00 -15.03
CA LEU A 274 -14.55 -12.82 -16.03
C LEU A 274 -14.06 -13.48 -17.32
N PRO A 275 -14.88 -14.36 -17.96
CA PRO A 275 -14.50 -14.98 -19.22
C PRO A 275 -14.20 -13.92 -20.30
N ALA A 276 -13.10 -14.10 -21.05
CA ALA A 276 -12.69 -13.12 -22.08
C ALA A 276 -13.76 -12.89 -23.15
N HIS A 277 -14.60 -13.90 -23.40
CA HIS A 277 -15.65 -13.87 -24.44
C HIS A 277 -17.04 -13.69 -23.86
N ILE A 278 -17.16 -13.12 -22.62
CA ILE A 278 -18.46 -12.85 -22.02
C ILE A 278 -19.23 -11.83 -22.87
N ASP A 279 -20.46 -12.17 -23.22
CA ASP A 279 -21.38 -11.23 -23.86
C ASP A 279 -22.23 -10.55 -22.78
N TYR A 280 -21.91 -9.28 -22.51
CA TYR A 280 -22.59 -8.50 -21.50
C TYR A 280 -24.02 -8.09 -21.95
N ASP A 281 -24.31 -8.13 -23.25
CA ASP A 281 -25.64 -7.79 -23.78
C ASP A 281 -26.66 -8.90 -23.51
N GLU A 282 -26.21 -10.14 -23.40
CA GLU A 282 -27.07 -11.27 -23.04
C GLU A 282 -27.39 -11.35 -21.54
N ILE A 283 -26.67 -10.63 -20.67
CA ILE A 283 -26.87 -10.70 -19.23
C ILE A 283 -28.09 -9.88 -18.81
N LYS A 284 -29.19 -10.57 -18.54
CA LYS A 284 -30.43 -9.94 -18.08
C LYS A 284 -30.23 -9.27 -16.71
N GLY A 285 -30.72 -8.04 -16.60
CA GLY A 285 -30.68 -7.27 -15.35
C GLY A 285 -29.51 -6.29 -15.24
N LEU A 286 -28.46 -6.38 -16.06
CA LEU A 286 -27.44 -5.35 -16.14
C LEU A 286 -28.03 -4.04 -16.68
N ARG A 287 -27.69 -2.92 -16.03
CA ARG A 287 -28.06 -1.59 -16.52
C ARG A 287 -27.33 -1.28 -17.84
N ILE A 288 -27.95 -0.49 -18.69
CA ILE A 288 -27.43 -0.14 -20.03
C ILE A 288 -26.01 0.46 -19.92
N GLU A 289 -25.81 1.40 -19.00
CA GLU A 289 -24.49 2.02 -18.77
C GLU A 289 -23.44 1.00 -18.35
N ALA A 290 -23.74 0.15 -17.36
CA ALA A 290 -22.83 -0.90 -16.91
C ALA A 290 -22.48 -1.86 -18.05
N ARG A 291 -23.44 -2.27 -18.83
CA ARG A 291 -23.26 -3.14 -20.00
C ARG A 291 -22.32 -2.52 -21.02
N GLN A 292 -22.54 -1.27 -21.41
CA GLN A 292 -21.67 -0.56 -22.38
C GLN A 292 -20.25 -0.41 -21.86
N LYS A 293 -20.09 -0.05 -20.57
CA LYS A 293 -18.76 0.10 -19.96
C LYS A 293 -18.03 -1.23 -19.86
N LEU A 294 -18.69 -2.29 -19.41
CA LEU A 294 -18.11 -3.63 -19.31
C LEU A 294 -17.73 -4.19 -20.70
N SER A 295 -18.58 -3.99 -21.71
CA SER A 295 -18.29 -4.41 -23.09
C SER A 295 -17.10 -3.68 -23.68
N LYS A 296 -16.95 -2.37 -23.37
CA LYS A 296 -15.82 -1.55 -23.85
C LYS A 296 -14.51 -1.91 -23.15
N LEU A 297 -14.51 -1.98 -21.81
CA LEU A 297 -13.29 -2.09 -21.01
C LEU A 297 -12.83 -3.53 -20.80
N ARG A 298 -13.72 -4.51 -20.97
CA ARG A 298 -13.42 -5.95 -20.82
C ARG A 298 -12.60 -6.27 -19.58
N PRO A 299 -13.11 -5.98 -18.35
CA PRO A 299 -12.36 -6.26 -17.13
C PRO A 299 -12.05 -7.74 -17.00
N ALA A 300 -10.85 -8.06 -16.50
CA ALA A 300 -10.39 -9.44 -16.36
C ALA A 300 -11.06 -10.18 -15.18
N ASN A 301 -11.58 -9.45 -14.19
CA ASN A 301 -12.18 -10.01 -12.99
C ASN A 301 -13.25 -9.09 -12.39
N LEU A 302 -14.00 -9.60 -11.40
CA LEU A 302 -15.05 -8.83 -10.72
C LEU A 302 -14.51 -7.64 -9.91
N GLY A 303 -13.30 -7.73 -9.39
CA GLY A 303 -12.67 -6.61 -8.68
C GLY A 303 -12.43 -5.43 -9.62
N GLN A 304 -11.90 -5.66 -10.83
CA GLN A 304 -11.78 -4.63 -11.85
C GLN A 304 -13.14 -4.07 -12.27
N ALA A 305 -14.11 -4.95 -12.51
CA ALA A 305 -15.47 -4.53 -12.86
C ALA A 305 -16.07 -3.59 -11.81
N SER A 306 -15.82 -3.83 -10.52
CA SER A 306 -16.34 -2.99 -9.43
C SER A 306 -15.78 -1.57 -9.40
N ARG A 307 -14.62 -1.34 -9.98
CA ARG A 307 -13.94 -0.03 -10.02
C ARG A 307 -14.29 0.80 -11.26
N ILE A 308 -15.00 0.21 -12.21
CA ILE A 308 -15.44 0.93 -13.42
C ILE A 308 -16.54 1.91 -13.05
N THR A 309 -16.33 3.19 -13.34
CA THR A 309 -17.35 4.22 -13.17
C THR A 309 -18.60 3.89 -13.98
N GLY A 310 -19.76 3.83 -13.32
CA GLY A 310 -21.03 3.44 -13.94
C GLY A 310 -21.45 1.98 -13.65
N VAL A 311 -20.57 1.15 -13.07
CA VAL A 311 -20.91 -0.19 -12.56
C VAL A 311 -21.26 -0.12 -11.09
N SER A 312 -22.48 -0.51 -10.71
CA SER A 312 -22.98 -0.47 -9.33
C SER A 312 -22.80 -1.82 -8.61
N PRO A 313 -22.91 -1.85 -7.26
CA PRO A 313 -22.96 -3.10 -6.51
C PRO A 313 -24.05 -4.07 -6.96
N ALA A 314 -25.19 -3.55 -7.45
CA ALA A 314 -26.27 -4.37 -8.01
C ALA A 314 -25.82 -5.08 -9.30
N ASP A 315 -25.14 -4.35 -10.22
CA ASP A 315 -24.60 -4.94 -11.44
C ASP A 315 -23.57 -6.04 -11.15
N LEU A 316 -22.71 -5.84 -10.12
CA LEU A 316 -21.76 -6.85 -9.66
C LEU A 316 -22.44 -8.10 -9.10
N SER A 317 -23.55 -7.92 -8.37
CA SER A 317 -24.34 -9.05 -7.87
C SER A 317 -24.92 -9.88 -9.01
N ILE A 318 -25.39 -9.22 -10.07
CA ILE A 318 -25.89 -9.90 -11.28
C ILE A 318 -24.75 -10.67 -11.98
N LEU A 319 -23.57 -10.06 -12.14
CA LEU A 319 -22.39 -10.75 -12.69
C LEU A 319 -22.00 -11.96 -11.85
N LEU A 320 -22.04 -11.83 -10.51
CA LEU A 320 -21.76 -12.93 -9.60
C LEU A 320 -22.73 -14.11 -9.77
N VAL A 321 -24.02 -13.83 -9.92
CA VAL A 321 -25.03 -14.86 -10.16
C VAL A 321 -24.80 -15.52 -11.52
N TYR A 322 -24.54 -14.71 -12.55
CA TYR A 322 -24.23 -15.21 -13.89
C TYR A 322 -23.04 -16.16 -13.92
N LEU A 323 -21.95 -15.79 -13.21
CA LEU A 323 -20.74 -16.62 -13.11
C LEU A 323 -20.93 -17.92 -12.33
N LYS A 324 -21.90 -17.97 -11.40
CA LYS A 324 -22.23 -19.18 -10.65
C LYS A 324 -23.16 -20.14 -11.41
N ALA A 325 -23.90 -19.63 -12.38
CA ALA A 325 -24.84 -20.41 -13.17
C ALA A 325 -24.19 -21.10 -14.38
N ARG A 326 -22.94 -20.79 -14.65
CA ARG A 326 -22.09 -21.45 -15.66
C ARG A 326 -20.99 -22.26 -15.01
#